data_0fcc2d53655005bd95705976002b5ef4
#
_entry.id   0fcc2d53655005bd95705976002b5ef4
#
_cell.length_a   1.000
_cell.length_b   1.000
_cell.length_c   1.000
_cell.angle_alpha   90.00
_cell.angle_beta   90.00
_cell.angle_gamma   90.00
#
_symmetry.space_group_name_H-M   'P 1'
#
loop_
_entity.id
_entity.type
_entity.pdbx_description
1 polymer ?
#
loop_
_entity_poly.entity_id
_entity_poly.type
_entity_poly.pdbx_seq_one_letter_code
_entity_poly.pdbx_strand_id
1 'polypeptide(L)' 'MRIIGIDPGLARVGYGIIDEIEGKKIMLDCGIIETKSTQKEEKRLVEISNDLSSIINKWNPNSAAVEKFFFY' A
#
# COMPACT_ATOMS: atom_id res chain seq x y z
N MET A 1 10.94 -9.07 10.37
CA MET A 1 10.90 -7.74 9.74
C MET A 1 9.56 -7.56 9.04
N ARG A 2 8.90 -6.48 9.33
CA ARG A 2 7.61 -6.18 8.67
C ARG A 2 7.79 -5.17 7.55
N ILE A 3 7.25 -5.48 6.39
CA ILE A 3 7.42 -4.70 5.17
C ILE A 3 6.05 -4.34 4.62
N ILE A 4 5.87 -3.08 4.24
CA ILE A 4 4.74 -2.68 3.41
C ILE A 4 5.22 -2.59 1.96
N GLY A 5 4.56 -3.33 1.08
CA GLY A 5 4.76 -3.21 -0.37
C GLY A 5 3.68 -2.32 -0.97
N ILE A 6 4.07 -1.39 -1.82
CA ILE A 6 3.15 -0.43 -2.44
C ILE A 6 3.31 -0.49 -3.96
N ASP A 7 2.20 -0.68 -4.66
CA ASP A 7 2.12 -0.54 -6.11
C ASP A 7 1.39 0.77 -6.42
N PRO A 8 2.12 1.83 -6.79
CA PRO A 8 1.55 3.15 -6.90
C PRO A 8 0.70 3.34 -8.16
N GLY A 9 -0.36 4.13 -8.02
CA GLY A 9 -1.19 4.59 -9.11
C GLY A 9 -2.14 5.66 -8.60
N LEU A 10 -2.58 6.58 -9.44
CA LEU A 10 -3.48 7.63 -9.00
C LEU A 10 -4.91 7.11 -8.79
N ALA A 11 -5.38 6.26 -9.70
CA ALA A 11 -6.72 5.68 -9.60
C ALA A 11 -6.77 4.52 -8.59
N ARG A 12 -5.68 3.75 -8.50
CA ARG A 12 -5.58 2.55 -7.67
C ARG A 12 -4.18 2.45 -7.10
N VAL A 13 -4.10 2.26 -5.81
CA VAL A 13 -2.84 1.96 -5.11
C VAL A 13 -2.99 0.61 -4.46
N GLY A 14 -2.20 -0.36 -4.92
CA GLY A 14 -2.14 -1.67 -4.28
C GLY A 14 -1.19 -1.65 -3.09
N TYR A 15 -1.48 -2.41 -2.05
CA TYR A 15 -0.57 -2.59 -0.93
C TYR A 15 -0.61 -4.01 -0.39
N GLY A 16 0.50 -4.40 0.24
CA GLY A 16 0.59 -5.64 0.98
C GLY A 16 1.43 -5.47 2.21
N ILE A 17 1.04 -6.12 3.30
CA ILE A 17 1.80 -6.17 4.55
C ILE A 17 2.37 -7.57 4.70
N ILE A 18 3.66 -7.66 4.81
CA ILE A 18 4.38 -8.93 4.85
C ILE A 18 5.29 -8.96 6.07
N ASP A 19 5.22 -10.04 6.86
CA ASP A 19 6.23 -10.35 7.85
C ASP A 19 7.24 -11.34 7.28
N GLU A 20 8.50 -11.02 7.43
CA GLU A 20 9.60 -11.94 7.12
C GLU A 20 10.27 -12.38 8.41
N ILE A 21 10.12 -13.66 8.73
CA ILE A 21 10.63 -14.27 9.97
C ILE A 21 11.40 -15.53 9.58
N GLU A 22 12.70 -15.55 9.91
CA GLU A 22 13.57 -16.71 9.63
C GLU A 22 13.51 -17.18 8.17
N GLY A 23 13.53 -16.22 7.24
CA GLY A 23 13.47 -16.51 5.82
C GLY A 23 12.08 -16.87 5.27
N LYS A 24 11.06 -16.94 6.13
CA LYS A 24 9.69 -17.19 5.72
C LYS A 24 8.93 -15.88 5.59
N LYS A 25 8.14 -15.77 4.54
CA LYS A 25 7.29 -14.60 4.28
C LYS A 25 5.83 -14.96 4.51
N ILE A 26 5.17 -14.16 5.35
CA ILE A 26 3.76 -14.33 5.69
C ILE A 26 3.03 -13.05 5.30
N MET A 27 2.01 -13.18 4.46
CA MET A 27 1.12 -12.08 4.12
C MET A 27 0.14 -11.84 5.26
N LEU A 28 0.20 -10.66 5.86
CA LEU A 28 -0.72 -10.28 6.95
C LEU A 28 -1.95 -9.58 6.44
N ASP A 29 -1.81 -8.77 5.39
CA ASP A 29 -2.89 -7.99 4.83
C ASP A 29 -2.54 -7.59 3.40
N CYS A 30 -3.56 -7.37 2.58
CA CYS A 30 -3.40 -6.78 1.25
C CYS A 30 -4.69 -6.08 0.87
N GLY A 31 -4.59 -5.13 -0.01
CA GLY A 31 -5.77 -4.40 -0.46
C GLY A 31 -5.45 -3.39 -1.54
N ILE A 32 -6.50 -2.66 -1.91
CA ILE A 32 -6.44 -1.62 -2.93
C ILE A 32 -7.11 -0.38 -2.36
N ILE A 33 -6.41 0.75 -2.49
CA ILE A 33 -6.97 2.07 -2.23
C ILE A 33 -7.44 2.62 -3.57
N GLU A 34 -8.74 2.83 -3.71
CA GLU A 34 -9.31 3.40 -4.93
C GLU A 34 -9.79 4.82 -4.70
N THR A 35 -9.54 5.69 -5.66
CA THR A 35 -10.06 7.05 -5.67
C THR A 35 -10.98 7.23 -6.86
N LYS A 36 -11.98 8.11 -6.70
CA LYS A 36 -12.96 8.36 -7.77
C LYS A 36 -12.36 9.22 -8.87
N SER A 37 -12.51 8.81 -10.13
CA SER A 37 -12.02 9.54 -11.30
C SER A 37 -12.67 10.92 -11.46
N THR A 38 -13.82 11.15 -10.83
CA THR A 38 -14.53 12.43 -10.85
C THR A 38 -13.95 13.46 -9.87
N GLN A 39 -13.09 13.03 -8.95
CA GLN A 39 -12.44 13.93 -8.00
C GLN A 39 -11.24 14.62 -8.65
N LYS A 40 -10.92 15.81 -8.15
CA LYS A 40 -9.69 16.51 -8.51
C LYS A 40 -8.47 15.73 -8.05
N GLU A 41 -7.39 15.81 -8.81
CA GLU A 41 -6.15 15.09 -8.54
C GLU A 41 -5.61 15.37 -7.13
N GLU A 42 -5.67 16.62 -6.69
CA GLU A 42 -5.21 17.01 -5.35
C GLU A 42 -5.98 16.28 -4.24
N LYS A 43 -7.29 16.15 -4.40
CA LYS A 43 -8.14 15.42 -3.43
C LYS A 43 -7.83 13.93 -3.44
N ARG A 44 -7.58 13.37 -4.62
CA ARG A 44 -7.22 11.95 -4.76
C ARG A 44 -5.91 11.65 -4.04
N LEU A 45 -4.91 12.52 -4.18
CA LEU A 45 -3.62 12.37 -3.49
C LEU A 45 -3.75 12.46 -1.97
N VAL A 46 -4.58 13.37 -1.47
CA VAL A 46 -4.85 13.49 -0.03
C VAL A 46 -5.53 12.24 0.50
N GLU A 47 -6.51 11.71 -0.21
CA GLU A 47 -7.23 10.50 0.18
C GLU A 47 -6.29 9.29 0.23
N ILE A 48 -5.44 9.11 -0.78
CA ILE A 48 -4.44 8.05 -0.82
C ILE A 48 -3.47 8.19 0.37
N SER A 49 -2.98 9.40 0.62
CA SER A 49 -2.06 9.68 1.73
C SER A 49 -2.67 9.34 3.07
N ASN A 50 -3.92 9.72 3.30
CA ASN A 50 -4.64 9.43 4.55
C ASN A 50 -4.84 7.93 4.74
N ASP A 51 -5.25 7.23 3.69
CA ASP A 51 -5.48 5.79 3.75
C ASP A 51 -4.19 5.01 3.97
N LEU A 52 -3.10 5.38 3.28
CA LEU A 52 -1.79 4.77 3.52
C LEU A 52 -1.29 5.03 4.93
N SER A 53 -1.47 6.25 5.44
CA SER A 53 -1.09 6.57 6.82
C SER A 53 -1.83 5.72 7.84
N SER A 54 -3.11 5.48 7.63
CA SER A 54 -3.90 4.60 8.49
C SER A 54 -3.40 3.16 8.47
N ILE A 55 -3.05 2.65 7.30
CA ILE A 55 -2.50 1.31 7.14
C ILE A 55 -1.13 1.19 7.83
N ILE A 56 -0.27 2.16 7.62
CA ILE A 56 1.06 2.22 8.25
C ILE A 56 0.94 2.28 9.77
N ASN A 57 0.04 3.09 10.29
CA ASN A 57 -0.18 3.20 11.73
C ASN A 57 -0.73 1.91 12.33
N LYS A 58 -1.60 1.22 11.61
CA LYS A 58 -2.16 -0.06 12.07
C LYS A 58 -1.10 -1.16 12.15
N TRP A 59 -0.27 -1.28 11.13
CA TRP A 59 0.66 -2.40 11.00
C TRP A 59 2.08 -2.08 11.44
N ASN A 60 2.44 -0.81 11.50
CA ASN A 60 3.75 -0.33 11.95
C ASN A 60 4.93 -1.06 11.27
N PRO A 61 5.04 -1.01 9.93
CA PRO A 61 6.11 -1.71 9.23
C PRO A 61 7.49 -1.10 9.51
N ASN A 62 8.52 -1.94 9.43
CA ASN A 62 9.92 -1.52 9.59
C ASN A 62 10.49 -0.92 8.30
N SER A 63 9.94 -1.32 7.16
CA SER A 63 10.47 -0.95 5.84
C SER A 63 9.34 -0.85 4.84
N ALA A 64 9.59 -0.14 3.76
CA ALA A 64 8.67 0.00 2.64
C ALA A 64 9.37 -0.32 1.32
N ALA A 65 8.66 -1.01 0.43
CA ALA A 65 9.09 -1.25 -0.93
C ALA A 65 8.03 -0.70 -1.88
N VAL A 66 8.45 0.09 -2.87
CA VAL A 66 7.57 0.65 -3.89
C VAL A 66 7.95 0.03 -5.23
N GLU A 67 7.05 -0.76 -5.77
CA GLU A 67 7.30 -1.47 -7.02
C GLU A 67 6.08 -1.43 -7.92
N LYS A 68 6.31 -1.45 -9.22
CA LYS A 68 5.23 -1.68 -10.17
C LYS A 68 5.13 -3.17 -10.45
N PHE A 69 3.96 -3.72 -10.19
CA PHE A 69 3.66 -5.09 -10.52
C PHE A 69 2.90 -5.12 -11.84
N PHE A 70 3.46 -5.82 -12.82
CA PHE A 70 2.77 -6.05 -14.09
C PHE A 70 2.14 -7.43 -14.03
N PHE A 71 0.81 -7.45 -14.06
CA PHE A 71 0.06 -8.70 -14.19
C PHE A 71 -0.37 -8.85 -15.65
N TYR A 72 0.07 -9.88 -16.27
CA TYR A 72 -0.30 -10.22 -17.64
C TYR A 72 -1.34 -11.34 -17.62
#